data_7bd780e38d2311f32391c21d023248a0
#
_entry.id   7bd780e38d2311f32391c21d023248a0
#
_cell.length_a   1.000
_cell.length_b   1.000
_cell.length_c   1.000
_cell.angle_alpha   90.00
_cell.angle_beta   90.00
_cell.angle_gamma   90.00
#
_symmetry.space_group_name_H-M   'P 1'
#
loop_
_entity.id
_entity.type
_entity.pdbx_description
1 polymer ?
#
loop_
_entity_poly.entity_id
_entity_poly.type
_entity_poly.pdbx_seq_one_letter_code
_entity_poly.pdbx_strand_id
1 'polypeptide(L)'
;EPFRKRRAGALSGGMKQKLALSCALIHKPDVLFLDEPTTGVDPVSRKEFWGMLRRLKEQGITIIASTPIIDEARQCDRIAFINEGQIHGIDTPERILNQFASILCPPGLEHGKVEQKDEYVIEVDKLTKRFGNFTAVDHISFKVRQGEIFGFLGANGAGKTTAMRMLCGLSQPTGGKGTVAGFDIATQYEQVKKKIGYMSQKFSLYEDLKVWENIRLYAGIYGMSDKEIAEKTDKVLEQLGLLNEKNTLVRSLPLGWKQKLAFSVAIFHEPKIVFLDEPTGGVDPATRRQFWELIYQAAERGITVFVTTHYMDEAEYCNRISMMVDGKIEALDTPQRLKERFHAQDMDEVFRQLARKAVRS
;
A
#
# COMPACT_ATOMS: atom_id res chain seq x y z
N GLU A 1 -5.88 -24.26 18.12
CA GLU A 1 -6.61 -24.31 19.41
C GLU A 1 -6.61 -23.00 20.21
N PRO A 2 -5.53 -22.19 20.30
CA PRO A 2 -5.53 -20.97 21.16
C PRO A 2 -6.51 -19.89 20.72
N PHE A 3 -6.98 -19.92 19.47
CA PHE A 3 -7.88 -18.90 18.88
C PHE A 3 -9.35 -19.33 18.81
N ARG A 4 -9.71 -20.55 19.25
CA ARG A 4 -11.06 -21.13 19.12
C ARG A 4 -12.18 -20.26 19.71
N LYS A 5 -11.87 -19.51 20.77
CA LYS A 5 -12.84 -18.64 21.47
C LYS A 5 -12.85 -17.19 20.94
N ARG A 6 -11.97 -16.82 19.98
CA ARG A 6 -11.94 -15.46 19.45
C ARG A 6 -13.03 -15.27 18.38
N ARG A 7 -13.64 -14.10 18.39
CA ARG A 7 -14.55 -13.71 17.29
C ARG A 7 -13.75 -13.62 15.98
N ALA A 8 -14.34 -14.07 14.86
CA ALA A 8 -13.69 -14.03 13.54
C ALA A 8 -13.23 -12.62 13.15
N GLY A 9 -13.96 -11.58 13.56
CA GLY A 9 -13.57 -10.18 13.37
C GLY A 9 -12.24 -9.78 14.02
N ALA A 10 -11.83 -10.46 15.10
CA ALA A 10 -10.59 -10.20 15.85
C ALA A 10 -9.38 -11.01 15.36
N LEU A 11 -9.54 -11.78 14.29
CA LEU A 11 -8.45 -12.53 13.66
C LEU A 11 -7.67 -11.63 12.68
N SER A 12 -6.36 -11.91 12.50
CA SER A 12 -5.56 -11.28 11.44
C SER A 12 -6.05 -11.66 10.05
N GLY A 13 -5.68 -10.91 9.00
CA GLY A 13 -6.05 -11.19 7.63
C GLY A 13 -5.71 -12.63 7.22
N GLY A 14 -4.48 -13.06 7.42
CA GLY A 14 -4.04 -14.43 7.13
C GLY A 14 -4.79 -15.50 7.94
N MET A 15 -5.15 -15.22 9.20
CA MET A 15 -5.96 -16.16 10.00
C MET A 15 -7.41 -16.24 9.49
N LYS A 16 -8.00 -15.13 9.05
CA LYS A 16 -9.34 -15.13 8.44
C LYS A 16 -9.35 -15.97 7.15
N GLN A 17 -8.35 -15.82 6.31
CA GLN A 17 -8.23 -16.58 5.07
C GLN A 17 -8.06 -18.09 5.33
N LYS A 18 -7.21 -18.46 6.31
CA LYS A 18 -7.07 -19.86 6.72
C LYS A 18 -8.37 -20.45 7.28
N LEU A 19 -9.13 -19.65 8.05
CA LEU A 19 -10.45 -20.06 8.55
C LEU A 19 -11.45 -20.25 7.40
N ALA A 20 -11.52 -19.30 6.45
CA ALA A 20 -12.39 -19.38 5.29
C ALA A 20 -12.08 -20.63 4.43
N LEU A 21 -10.78 -20.87 4.17
CA LEU A 21 -10.34 -22.09 3.48
C LEU A 21 -10.77 -23.35 4.24
N SER A 22 -10.59 -23.40 5.56
CA SER A 22 -11.01 -24.53 6.38
C SER A 22 -12.52 -24.77 6.31
N CYS A 23 -13.33 -23.71 6.31
CA CYS A 23 -14.78 -23.81 6.16
C CYS A 23 -15.16 -24.36 4.76
N ALA A 24 -14.50 -23.91 3.69
CA ALA A 24 -14.73 -24.40 2.33
C ALA A 24 -14.36 -25.88 2.14
N LEU A 25 -13.49 -26.42 2.97
CA LEU A 25 -13.02 -27.82 2.89
C LEU A 25 -13.87 -28.81 3.69
N ILE A 26 -14.83 -28.35 4.52
CA ILE A 26 -15.62 -29.23 5.40
C ILE A 26 -16.38 -30.29 4.61
N HIS A 27 -16.90 -29.94 3.44
CA HIS A 27 -17.68 -30.85 2.58
C HIS A 27 -16.82 -31.63 1.58
N LYS A 28 -15.49 -31.57 1.68
CA LYS A 28 -14.52 -32.27 0.82
C LYS A 28 -14.78 -32.07 -0.68
N PRO A 29 -14.68 -30.85 -1.19
CA PRO A 29 -14.95 -30.55 -2.59
C PRO A 29 -13.89 -31.16 -3.52
N ASP A 30 -14.30 -31.56 -4.74
CA ASP A 30 -13.36 -31.95 -5.81
C ASP A 30 -12.72 -30.74 -6.48
N VAL A 31 -13.41 -29.60 -6.48
CA VAL A 31 -12.96 -28.33 -7.06
C VAL A 31 -13.14 -27.20 -6.05
N LEU A 32 -12.08 -26.41 -5.87
CA LEU A 32 -12.06 -25.26 -4.98
C LEU A 32 -11.87 -23.97 -5.79
N PHE A 33 -12.82 -23.05 -5.70
CA PHE A 33 -12.72 -21.71 -6.29
C PHE A 33 -12.31 -20.70 -5.22
N LEU A 34 -11.27 -19.92 -5.51
CA LEU A 34 -10.72 -18.92 -4.61
C LEU A 34 -10.61 -17.59 -5.35
N ASP A 35 -11.32 -16.58 -4.85
CA ASP A 35 -11.27 -15.23 -5.41
C ASP A 35 -10.35 -14.36 -4.57
N GLU A 36 -9.20 -13.96 -5.15
CA GLU A 36 -8.14 -13.17 -4.51
C GLU A 36 -7.82 -13.59 -3.05
N PRO A 37 -7.51 -14.87 -2.79
CA PRO A 37 -7.53 -15.43 -1.44
C PRO A 37 -6.47 -14.84 -0.51
N THR A 38 -5.49 -14.14 -1.02
CA THR A 38 -4.38 -13.58 -0.23
C THR A 38 -4.22 -12.07 -0.39
N THR A 39 -5.18 -11.41 -1.04
CA THR A 39 -5.18 -9.94 -1.14
C THR A 39 -5.24 -9.32 0.26
N GLY A 40 -4.31 -8.39 0.53
CA GLY A 40 -4.16 -7.77 1.85
C GLY A 40 -3.55 -8.68 2.93
N VAL A 41 -2.96 -9.81 2.56
CA VAL A 41 -2.25 -10.73 3.46
C VAL A 41 -0.74 -10.49 3.36
N ASP A 42 -0.05 -10.46 4.49
CA ASP A 42 1.40 -10.29 4.55
C ASP A 42 2.17 -11.44 3.86
N PRO A 43 3.42 -11.21 3.40
CA PRO A 43 4.18 -12.20 2.63
C PRO A 43 4.40 -13.52 3.35
N VAL A 44 4.57 -13.53 4.69
CA VAL A 44 4.77 -14.76 5.46
C VAL A 44 3.50 -15.59 5.48
N SER A 45 2.38 -14.98 5.85
CA SER A 45 1.05 -15.62 5.88
C SER A 45 0.61 -16.08 4.48
N ARG A 46 0.94 -15.31 3.44
CA ARG A 46 0.70 -15.65 2.02
C ARG A 46 1.43 -16.94 1.63
N LYS A 47 2.73 -17.04 1.92
CA LYS A 47 3.51 -18.24 1.64
C LYS A 47 2.96 -19.47 2.34
N GLU A 48 2.54 -19.35 3.59
CA GLU A 48 1.93 -20.45 4.34
C GLU A 48 0.60 -20.89 3.71
N PHE A 49 -0.22 -19.93 3.26
CA PHE A 49 -1.50 -20.20 2.60
C PHE A 49 -1.30 -20.97 1.29
N TRP A 50 -0.40 -20.52 0.42
CA TRP A 50 -0.06 -21.23 -0.82
C TRP A 50 0.57 -22.62 -0.56
N GLY A 51 1.33 -22.78 0.51
CA GLY A 51 1.80 -24.07 0.97
C GLY A 51 0.67 -25.02 1.38
N MET A 52 -0.43 -24.50 1.94
CA MET A 52 -1.63 -25.33 2.19
C MET A 52 -2.35 -25.70 0.89
N LEU A 53 -2.51 -24.76 -0.04
CA LEU A 53 -3.12 -25.07 -1.35
C LEU A 53 -2.36 -26.16 -2.11
N ARG A 54 -1.03 -26.13 -2.08
CA ARG A 54 -0.20 -27.16 -2.71
C ARG A 54 -0.48 -28.55 -2.13
N ARG A 55 -0.57 -28.66 -0.80
CA ARG A 55 -0.92 -29.93 -0.12
C ARG A 55 -2.33 -30.42 -0.49
N LEU A 56 -3.30 -29.51 -0.63
CA LEU A 56 -4.64 -29.87 -1.07
C LEU A 56 -4.68 -30.39 -2.51
N LYS A 57 -3.89 -29.78 -3.39
CA LYS A 57 -3.67 -30.25 -4.76
C LYS A 57 -3.07 -31.68 -4.78
N GLU A 58 -2.08 -31.96 -3.94
CA GLU A 58 -1.49 -33.29 -3.78
C GLU A 58 -2.50 -34.34 -3.29
N GLN A 59 -3.57 -33.93 -2.61
CA GLN A 59 -4.70 -34.74 -2.19
C GLN A 59 -5.76 -34.92 -3.29
N GLY A 60 -5.54 -34.38 -4.48
CA GLY A 60 -6.42 -34.54 -5.65
C GLY A 60 -7.47 -33.43 -5.82
N ILE A 61 -7.45 -32.37 -5.01
CA ILE A 61 -8.39 -31.24 -5.16
C ILE A 61 -7.91 -30.37 -6.33
N THR A 62 -8.79 -30.07 -7.28
CA THR A 62 -8.55 -29.09 -8.32
C THR A 62 -8.76 -27.68 -7.76
N ILE A 63 -7.78 -26.77 -7.93
CA ILE A 63 -7.85 -25.41 -7.38
C ILE A 63 -7.84 -24.40 -8.53
N ILE A 64 -8.83 -23.52 -8.53
CA ILE A 64 -8.93 -22.38 -9.45
C ILE A 64 -8.88 -21.12 -8.57
N ALA A 65 -7.82 -20.32 -8.71
CA ALA A 65 -7.63 -19.09 -7.93
C ALA A 65 -7.49 -17.88 -8.85
N SER A 66 -8.23 -16.81 -8.56
CA SER A 66 -7.91 -15.49 -9.12
C SER A 66 -6.83 -14.81 -8.27
N THR A 67 -5.93 -14.07 -8.88
CA THR A 67 -4.95 -13.26 -8.15
C THR A 67 -4.40 -12.14 -9.02
N PRO A 68 -4.23 -10.91 -8.49
CA PRO A 68 -3.50 -9.84 -9.13
C PRO A 68 -1.98 -9.91 -8.84
N ILE A 69 -1.51 -10.92 -8.10
CA ILE A 69 -0.14 -11.02 -7.62
C ILE A 69 0.65 -11.99 -8.49
N ILE A 70 1.64 -11.48 -9.21
CA ILE A 70 2.43 -12.27 -10.18
C ILE A 70 3.16 -13.43 -9.52
N ASP A 71 3.71 -13.25 -8.31
CA ASP A 71 4.41 -14.31 -7.59
C ASP A 71 3.50 -15.47 -7.19
N GLU A 72 2.22 -15.22 -7.02
CA GLU A 72 1.22 -16.27 -6.81
C GLU A 72 0.90 -17.00 -8.11
N ALA A 73 0.73 -16.23 -9.20
CA ALA A 73 0.54 -16.81 -10.53
C ALA A 73 1.68 -17.77 -10.91
N ARG A 74 2.93 -17.47 -10.54
CA ARG A 74 4.08 -18.36 -10.72
C ARG A 74 3.98 -19.71 -10.00
N GLN A 75 3.14 -19.82 -8.98
CA GLN A 75 2.94 -21.05 -8.21
C GLN A 75 1.85 -21.96 -8.80
N CYS A 76 1.12 -21.50 -9.81
CA CYS A 76 0.10 -22.25 -10.51
C CYS A 76 0.74 -23.14 -11.60
N ASP A 77 0.05 -24.22 -11.97
CA ASP A 77 0.50 -25.07 -13.10
C ASP A 77 0.22 -24.39 -14.45
N ARG A 78 -0.90 -23.69 -14.54
CA ARG A 78 -1.35 -22.93 -15.70
C ARG A 78 -2.01 -21.64 -15.22
N ILE A 79 -1.89 -20.60 -16.01
CA ILE A 79 -2.58 -19.34 -15.77
C ILE A 79 -3.34 -18.88 -17.01
N ALA A 80 -4.49 -18.23 -16.76
CA ALA A 80 -5.25 -17.50 -17.77
C ALA A 80 -5.03 -16.01 -17.53
N PHE A 81 -4.48 -15.27 -18.49
CA PHE A 81 -4.37 -13.82 -18.41
C PHE A 81 -5.66 -13.18 -18.88
N ILE A 82 -6.33 -12.48 -17.96
CA ILE A 82 -7.61 -11.79 -18.21
C ILE A 82 -7.36 -10.29 -18.11
N ASN A 83 -7.76 -9.55 -19.15
CA ASN A 83 -7.75 -8.10 -19.16
C ASN A 83 -9.00 -7.58 -19.88
N GLU A 84 -9.63 -6.53 -19.35
CA GLU A 84 -10.87 -5.94 -19.91
C GLU A 84 -11.98 -6.97 -20.20
N GLY A 85 -12.10 -7.97 -19.31
CA GLY A 85 -13.11 -9.03 -19.43
C GLY A 85 -12.84 -10.08 -20.52
N GLN A 86 -11.66 -10.05 -21.15
CA GLN A 86 -11.25 -11.00 -22.19
C GLN A 86 -10.05 -11.84 -21.75
N ILE A 87 -10.03 -13.12 -22.15
CA ILE A 87 -8.89 -14.00 -21.95
C ILE A 87 -7.92 -13.80 -23.13
N HIS A 88 -6.74 -13.27 -22.83
CA HIS A 88 -5.68 -13.01 -23.82
C HIS A 88 -4.74 -14.21 -24.04
N GLY A 89 -4.69 -15.14 -23.11
CA GLY A 89 -3.87 -16.34 -23.24
C GLY A 89 -4.05 -17.29 -22.06
N ILE A 90 -3.83 -18.59 -22.30
CA ILE A 90 -3.83 -19.65 -21.28
C ILE A 90 -2.63 -20.53 -21.54
N ASP A 91 -1.63 -20.53 -20.65
CA ASP A 91 -0.43 -21.38 -20.76
C ASP A 91 0.24 -21.49 -19.37
N THR A 92 1.46 -22.05 -19.35
CA THR A 92 2.30 -22.04 -18.15
C THR A 92 2.62 -20.60 -17.71
N PRO A 93 2.87 -20.38 -16.41
CA PRO A 93 3.20 -19.05 -15.90
C PRO A 93 4.36 -18.39 -16.67
N GLU A 94 5.43 -19.13 -16.97
CA GLU A 94 6.60 -18.59 -17.66
C GLU A 94 6.26 -18.05 -19.05
N ARG A 95 5.44 -18.78 -19.83
CA ARG A 95 5.06 -18.36 -21.19
C ARG A 95 4.17 -17.12 -21.16
N ILE A 96 3.15 -17.13 -20.31
CA ILE A 96 2.24 -15.98 -20.20
C ILE A 96 2.98 -14.74 -19.67
N LEU A 97 3.81 -14.88 -18.63
CA LEU A 97 4.55 -13.76 -18.08
C LEU A 97 5.57 -13.19 -19.09
N ASN A 98 6.21 -14.02 -19.90
CA ASN A 98 7.10 -13.54 -20.95
C ASN A 98 6.34 -12.89 -22.12
N GLN A 99 5.22 -13.48 -22.55
CA GLN A 99 4.40 -12.97 -23.64
C GLN A 99 3.79 -11.60 -23.30
N PHE A 100 3.36 -11.41 -22.07
CA PHE A 100 2.69 -10.19 -21.60
C PHE A 100 3.57 -9.38 -20.63
N ALA A 101 4.89 -9.56 -20.69
CA ALA A 101 5.84 -8.87 -19.79
C ALA A 101 5.69 -7.35 -19.80
N SER A 102 5.43 -6.75 -20.95
CA SER A 102 5.22 -5.30 -21.08
C SER A 102 3.98 -4.78 -20.33
N ILE A 103 2.99 -5.65 -20.10
CA ILE A 103 1.76 -5.32 -19.36
C ILE A 103 1.89 -5.72 -17.88
N LEU A 104 2.39 -6.95 -17.62
CA LEU A 104 2.42 -7.55 -16.30
C LEU A 104 3.66 -7.18 -15.46
N CYS A 105 4.81 -7.13 -16.14
CA CYS A 105 6.12 -6.82 -15.54
C CYS A 105 6.83 -5.80 -16.42
N PRO A 106 6.29 -4.60 -16.59
CA PRO A 106 6.95 -3.61 -17.42
C PRO A 106 8.34 -3.29 -16.85
N PRO A 107 9.33 -2.99 -17.71
CA PRO A 107 10.66 -2.58 -17.27
C PRO A 107 10.55 -1.49 -16.22
N GLY A 108 11.44 -1.53 -15.21
CA GLY A 108 11.40 -0.61 -14.08
C GLY A 108 11.19 0.82 -14.55
N LEU A 109 10.39 1.55 -13.83
CA LEU A 109 10.17 2.97 -14.11
C LEU A 109 11.55 3.64 -14.08
N GLU A 110 12.13 3.94 -15.26
CA GLU A 110 13.34 4.77 -15.35
C GLU A 110 12.93 6.19 -15.02
N HIS A 111 12.86 6.50 -13.74
CA HIS A 111 12.65 7.87 -13.30
C HIS A 111 14.00 8.54 -13.12
N GLY A 112 14.12 9.74 -13.67
CA GLY A 112 15.21 10.62 -13.37
C GLY A 112 15.38 10.73 -11.86
N LYS A 113 16.61 10.82 -11.37
CA LYS A 113 16.88 11.05 -9.95
C LYS A 113 16.11 12.29 -9.53
N VAL A 114 15.03 12.10 -8.74
CA VAL A 114 14.35 13.23 -8.11
C VAL A 114 15.39 13.97 -7.29
N GLU A 115 15.62 15.23 -7.58
CA GLU A 115 16.57 16.05 -6.80
C GLU A 115 16.06 16.17 -5.37
N GLN A 116 16.70 15.45 -4.47
CA GLN A 116 16.41 15.54 -3.05
C GLN A 116 17.10 16.80 -2.51
N LYS A 117 16.32 17.66 -1.88
CA LYS A 117 16.90 18.79 -1.12
C LYS A 117 17.47 18.27 0.20
N ASP A 118 18.54 18.88 0.68
CA ASP A 118 19.16 18.54 1.98
C ASP A 118 18.32 18.97 3.21
N GLU A 119 17.04 19.23 3.02
CA GLU A 119 16.11 19.62 4.08
C GLU A 119 15.27 18.40 4.49
N TYR A 120 15.21 18.13 5.81
CA TYR A 120 14.32 17.10 6.36
C TYR A 120 12.93 17.69 6.60
N VAL A 121 11.92 17.03 6.04
CA VAL A 121 10.51 17.42 6.20
C VAL A 121 9.76 16.55 7.21
N ILE A 122 10.32 15.38 7.55
CA ILE A 122 9.89 14.54 8.65
C ILE A 122 11.11 14.20 9.48
N GLU A 123 11.04 14.45 10.78
CA GLU A 123 12.04 14.02 11.75
C GLU A 123 11.34 13.36 12.93
N VAL A 124 11.79 12.17 13.28
CA VAL A 124 11.20 11.33 14.33
C VAL A 124 12.31 10.82 15.25
N ASP A 125 12.13 11.01 16.55
CA ASP A 125 13.04 10.52 17.57
C ASP A 125 12.28 9.75 18.66
N LYS A 126 12.56 8.45 18.77
CA LYS A 126 12.02 7.50 19.75
C LYS A 126 10.48 7.55 19.86
N LEU A 127 9.80 7.77 18.73
CA LEU A 127 8.35 7.87 18.69
C LEU A 127 7.71 6.56 19.17
N THR A 128 6.78 6.68 20.11
CA THR A 128 6.19 5.54 20.80
C THR A 128 4.67 5.70 20.88
N LYS A 129 3.94 4.57 20.67
CA LYS A 129 2.49 4.51 20.88
C LYS A 129 2.12 3.25 21.65
N ARG A 130 1.47 3.44 22.80
CA ARG A 130 0.92 2.38 23.64
C ARG A 130 -0.60 2.46 23.71
N PHE A 131 -1.24 1.30 23.76
CA PHE A 131 -2.67 1.14 24.02
C PHE A 131 -2.81 0.19 25.23
N GLY A 132 -2.95 0.76 26.42
CA GLY A 132 -2.83 -0.01 27.65
C GLY A 132 -1.48 -0.71 27.74
N ASN A 133 -1.47 -2.04 27.87
CA ASN A 133 -0.25 -2.84 27.94
C ASN A 133 0.35 -3.20 26.58
N PHE A 134 -0.33 -2.88 25.48
CA PHE A 134 0.14 -3.18 24.12
C PHE A 134 0.91 -1.99 23.54
N THR A 135 2.16 -2.23 23.12
CA THR A 135 2.98 -1.24 22.43
C THR A 135 2.87 -1.47 20.92
N ALA A 136 2.14 -0.59 20.25
CA ALA A 136 1.93 -0.68 18.80
C ALA A 136 3.09 -0.06 17.98
N VAL A 137 3.77 0.94 18.54
CA VAL A 137 4.96 1.57 17.97
C VAL A 137 5.97 1.75 19.11
N ASP A 138 7.16 1.22 18.94
CA ASP A 138 8.17 1.11 19.98
C ASP A 138 9.46 1.84 19.61
N HIS A 139 9.61 3.07 20.09
CA HIS A 139 10.84 3.89 20.00
C HIS A 139 11.42 4.04 18.59
N ILE A 140 10.58 4.23 17.56
CA ILE A 140 11.06 4.40 16.18
C ILE A 140 11.72 5.77 15.98
N SER A 141 12.83 5.78 15.23
CA SER A 141 13.57 7.00 14.88
C SER A 141 13.96 6.97 13.41
N PHE A 142 13.64 8.03 12.67
CA PHE A 142 14.00 8.17 11.25
C PHE A 142 13.81 9.62 10.78
N LYS A 143 14.35 9.91 9.58
CA LYS A 143 14.18 11.20 8.93
C LYS A 143 13.86 11.02 7.45
N VAL A 144 13.05 11.90 6.88
CA VAL A 144 12.69 11.92 5.46
C VAL A 144 13.04 13.26 4.85
N ARG A 145 13.70 13.25 3.69
CA ARG A 145 14.11 14.45 2.96
C ARG A 145 12.95 15.00 2.13
N GLN A 146 13.02 16.30 1.80
CA GLN A 146 12.07 16.91 0.90
C GLN A 146 12.17 16.30 -0.52
N GLY A 147 11.03 15.98 -1.15
CA GLY A 147 10.97 15.37 -2.46
C GLY A 147 11.27 13.86 -2.48
N GLU A 148 11.53 13.24 -1.31
CA GLU A 148 11.82 11.83 -1.20
C GLU A 148 10.53 11.00 -1.30
N ILE A 149 10.59 9.87 -2.02
CA ILE A 149 9.60 8.80 -1.93
C ILE A 149 10.10 7.82 -0.88
N PHE A 150 9.45 7.83 0.30
CA PHE A 150 9.84 7.04 1.45
C PHE A 150 8.83 5.92 1.70
N GLY A 151 9.30 4.67 1.57
CA GLY A 151 8.50 3.47 1.80
C GLY A 151 8.51 3.06 3.28
N PHE A 152 7.34 2.83 3.87
CA PHE A 152 7.18 2.34 5.23
C PHE A 152 6.55 0.95 5.20
N LEU A 153 7.39 -0.09 5.14
CA LEU A 153 7.02 -1.46 4.85
C LEU A 153 6.90 -2.30 6.12
N GLY A 154 6.15 -3.39 6.04
CA GLY A 154 6.01 -4.34 7.14
C GLY A 154 4.74 -5.17 7.04
N ALA A 155 4.64 -6.25 7.83
CA ALA A 155 3.46 -7.08 7.91
C ALA A 155 2.22 -6.31 8.41
N ASN A 156 1.05 -6.88 8.19
CA ASN A 156 -0.18 -6.38 8.81
C ASN A 156 -0.08 -6.49 10.33
N GLY A 157 -0.42 -5.40 11.02
CA GLY A 157 -0.29 -5.31 12.47
C GLY A 157 1.10 -4.89 12.98
N ALA A 158 2.10 -4.69 12.11
CA ALA A 158 3.43 -4.23 12.51
C ALA A 158 3.47 -2.80 13.09
N GLY A 159 2.36 -2.05 13.02
CA GLY A 159 2.27 -0.68 13.56
C GLY A 159 2.35 0.43 12.52
N LYS A 160 2.45 0.13 11.20
CA LYS A 160 2.59 1.11 10.11
C LYS A 160 1.53 2.20 10.13
N THR A 161 0.26 1.83 10.06
CA THR A 161 -0.87 2.78 10.09
C THR A 161 -0.90 3.58 11.39
N THR A 162 -0.53 2.97 12.51
CA THR A 162 -0.45 3.68 13.81
C THR A 162 0.64 4.75 13.79
N ALA A 163 1.83 4.44 13.28
CA ALA A 163 2.93 5.39 13.13
C ALA A 163 2.52 6.53 12.18
N MET A 164 1.97 6.19 11.00
CA MET A 164 1.49 7.18 10.03
C MET A 164 0.43 8.12 10.63
N ARG A 165 -0.55 7.57 11.37
CA ARG A 165 -1.59 8.40 12.03
C ARG A 165 -1.02 9.37 13.06
N MET A 166 0.07 9.01 13.76
CA MET A 166 0.76 9.96 14.64
C MET A 166 1.43 11.08 13.84
N LEU A 167 2.12 10.74 12.73
CA LEU A 167 2.76 11.73 11.85
C LEU A 167 1.76 12.68 11.21
N CYS A 168 0.56 12.21 10.86
CA CYS A 168 -0.52 13.03 10.33
C CYS A 168 -1.26 13.87 11.38
N GLY A 169 -0.88 13.81 12.67
CA GLY A 169 -1.59 14.48 13.75
C GLY A 169 -2.98 13.92 14.03
N LEU A 170 -3.28 12.69 13.58
CA LEU A 170 -4.56 12.00 13.80
C LEU A 170 -4.56 11.15 15.07
N SER A 171 -3.41 10.93 15.69
CA SER A 171 -3.25 10.18 16.94
C SER A 171 -2.10 10.77 17.73
N GLN A 172 -2.31 11.03 19.01
CA GLN A 172 -1.27 11.54 19.91
C GLN A 172 -0.24 10.44 20.22
N PRO A 173 1.08 10.70 20.16
CA PRO A 173 2.10 9.79 20.65
C PRO A 173 2.00 9.65 22.18
N THR A 174 2.46 8.50 22.71
CA THR A 174 2.60 8.29 24.15
C THR A 174 4.03 8.54 24.64
N GLY A 175 4.98 8.73 23.72
CA GLY A 175 6.38 9.05 24.01
C GLY A 175 7.14 9.39 22.74
N GLY A 176 8.36 9.92 22.94
CA GLY A 176 9.20 10.39 21.84
C GLY A 176 8.78 11.74 21.28
N LYS A 177 9.41 12.14 20.18
CA LYS A 177 9.19 13.43 19.50
C LYS A 177 9.08 13.21 17.98
N GLY A 178 8.36 14.11 17.30
CA GLY A 178 8.33 14.11 15.85
C GLY A 178 7.92 15.48 15.32
N THR A 179 8.51 15.85 14.18
CA THR A 179 8.12 17.04 13.41
C THR A 179 7.74 16.64 12.00
N VAL A 180 6.71 17.26 11.45
CA VAL A 180 6.24 17.08 10.08
C VAL A 180 6.00 18.45 9.47
N ALA A 181 6.61 18.73 8.33
CA ALA A 181 6.59 20.04 7.66
C ALA A 181 7.02 21.20 8.57
N GLY A 182 7.91 20.92 9.55
CA GLY A 182 8.41 21.91 10.53
C GLY A 182 7.53 22.08 11.76
N PHE A 183 6.42 21.33 11.90
CA PHE A 183 5.49 21.41 13.03
C PHE A 183 5.57 20.18 13.92
N ASP A 184 5.52 20.39 15.25
CA ASP A 184 5.49 19.29 16.23
C ASP A 184 4.15 18.54 16.16
N ILE A 185 4.22 17.21 16.01
CA ILE A 185 3.04 16.35 15.82
C ILE A 185 2.16 16.21 17.07
N ALA A 186 2.70 16.49 18.25
CA ALA A 186 1.96 16.41 19.50
C ALA A 186 1.24 17.69 19.86
N THR A 187 1.89 18.84 19.64
CA THR A 187 1.38 20.16 20.09
C THR A 187 0.82 21.01 18.95
N GLN A 188 1.30 20.80 17.71
CA GLN A 188 0.95 21.61 16.54
C GLN A 188 0.23 20.77 15.45
N TYR A 189 -0.51 19.75 15.86
CA TYR A 189 -1.14 18.79 14.94
C TYR A 189 -2.13 19.44 13.94
N GLU A 190 -2.79 20.55 14.30
CA GLU A 190 -3.66 21.27 13.36
C GLU A 190 -2.87 21.97 12.23
N GLN A 191 -1.65 22.46 12.51
CA GLN A 191 -0.75 23.01 11.50
C GLN A 191 -0.21 21.89 10.59
N VAL A 192 0.13 20.72 11.16
CA VAL A 192 0.52 19.55 10.40
C VAL A 192 -0.56 19.20 9.38
N LYS A 193 -1.82 19.03 9.82
CA LYS A 193 -2.96 18.67 8.95
C LYS A 193 -3.13 19.61 7.74
N LYS A 194 -2.87 20.90 7.92
CA LYS A 194 -2.98 21.90 6.83
C LYS A 194 -1.86 21.81 5.79
N LYS A 195 -0.73 21.14 6.11
CA LYS A 195 0.45 21.07 5.26
C LYS A 195 0.67 19.71 4.61
N ILE A 196 -0.19 18.75 4.93
CA ILE A 196 -0.09 17.39 4.41
C ILE A 196 -1.32 17.04 3.56
N GLY A 197 -1.10 16.13 2.59
CA GLY A 197 -2.17 15.34 1.99
C GLY A 197 -2.26 13.98 2.69
N TYR A 198 -3.43 13.39 2.74
CA TYR A 198 -3.61 12.07 3.33
C TYR A 198 -4.61 11.23 2.53
N MET A 199 -4.17 10.04 2.13
CA MET A 199 -5.02 9.02 1.52
C MET A 199 -5.03 7.81 2.43
N SER A 200 -6.18 7.49 3.02
CA SER A 200 -6.36 6.34 3.92
C SER A 200 -6.57 5.05 3.13
N GLN A 201 -6.25 3.91 3.74
CA GLN A 201 -6.47 2.56 3.20
C GLN A 201 -7.95 2.30 2.82
N LYS A 202 -8.89 2.78 3.64
CA LYS A 202 -10.30 2.76 3.29
C LYS A 202 -10.62 4.03 2.50
N PHE A 203 -11.46 3.90 1.46
CA PHE A 203 -11.84 5.04 0.63
C PHE A 203 -12.20 6.26 1.47
N SER A 204 -11.48 7.34 1.26
CA SER A 204 -11.77 8.65 1.86
C SER A 204 -12.75 9.47 1.03
N LEU A 205 -13.06 9.05 -0.21
CA LEU A 205 -14.01 9.78 -1.07
C LEU A 205 -15.45 9.46 -0.70
N TYR A 206 -16.31 10.45 -0.82
CA TYR A 206 -17.75 10.27 -0.63
C TYR A 206 -18.34 9.63 -1.88
N GLU A 207 -18.82 8.40 -1.76
CA GLU A 207 -19.31 7.59 -2.87
C GLU A 207 -20.61 8.12 -3.50
N ASP A 208 -21.41 8.84 -2.72
CA ASP A 208 -22.67 9.46 -3.16
C ASP A 208 -22.50 10.85 -3.76
N LEU A 209 -21.27 11.37 -3.79
CA LEU A 209 -20.91 12.60 -4.49
C LEU A 209 -20.34 12.31 -5.86
N LYS A 210 -20.51 13.26 -6.78
CA LYS A 210 -19.86 13.25 -8.09
C LYS A 210 -18.36 13.46 -7.95
N VAL A 211 -17.63 13.14 -9.01
CA VAL A 211 -16.17 13.33 -9.07
C VAL A 211 -15.79 14.78 -8.74
N TRP A 212 -16.36 15.76 -9.42
CA TRP A 212 -16.05 17.18 -9.19
C TRP A 212 -16.49 17.68 -7.80
N GLU A 213 -17.57 17.14 -7.25
CA GLU A 213 -18.06 17.49 -5.92
C GLU A 213 -17.11 17.02 -4.83
N ASN A 214 -16.51 15.83 -4.98
CA ASN A 214 -15.46 15.36 -4.08
C ASN A 214 -14.24 16.29 -4.13
N ILE A 215 -13.76 16.65 -5.33
CA ILE A 215 -12.64 17.58 -5.47
C ILE A 215 -12.94 18.90 -4.77
N ARG A 216 -14.12 19.49 -5.04
CA ARG A 216 -14.54 20.76 -4.43
C ARG A 216 -14.62 20.69 -2.91
N LEU A 217 -15.19 19.59 -2.37
CA LEU A 217 -15.32 19.39 -0.94
C LEU A 217 -13.95 19.38 -0.25
N TYR A 218 -13.04 18.54 -0.73
CA TYR A 218 -11.73 18.40 -0.11
C TYR A 218 -10.86 19.65 -0.31
N ALA A 219 -10.84 20.23 -1.49
CA ALA A 219 -10.11 21.48 -1.75
C ALA A 219 -10.64 22.64 -0.87
N GLY A 220 -11.96 22.71 -0.65
CA GLY A 220 -12.59 23.66 0.26
C GLY A 220 -12.17 23.47 1.72
N ILE A 221 -12.00 22.21 2.18
CA ILE A 221 -11.49 21.91 3.53
C ILE A 221 -10.07 22.49 3.73
N TYR A 222 -9.25 22.48 2.67
CA TYR A 222 -7.90 23.07 2.69
C TYR A 222 -7.89 24.60 2.45
N GLY A 223 -9.07 25.24 2.34
CA GLY A 223 -9.22 26.68 2.24
C GLY A 223 -9.01 27.27 0.85
N MET A 224 -9.07 26.44 -0.20
CA MET A 224 -9.01 26.92 -1.59
C MET A 224 -10.31 27.65 -1.97
N SER A 225 -10.20 28.70 -2.76
CA SER A 225 -11.36 29.44 -3.28
C SER A 225 -12.06 28.66 -4.40
N ASP A 226 -13.38 28.87 -4.58
CA ASP A 226 -14.16 28.23 -5.64
C ASP A 226 -13.58 28.52 -7.04
N LYS A 227 -12.96 29.68 -7.25
CA LYS A 227 -12.32 30.06 -8.51
C LYS A 227 -11.09 29.19 -8.78
N GLU A 228 -10.18 29.06 -7.80
CA GLU A 228 -8.98 28.19 -7.90
C GLU A 228 -9.37 26.75 -8.11
N ILE A 229 -10.40 26.25 -7.43
CA ILE A 229 -10.91 24.90 -7.56
C ILE A 229 -11.41 24.66 -8.99
N ALA A 230 -12.22 25.59 -9.53
CA ALA A 230 -12.75 25.47 -10.89
C ALA A 230 -11.65 25.46 -11.96
N GLU A 231 -10.65 26.33 -11.84
CA GLU A 231 -9.53 26.43 -12.78
C GLU A 231 -8.63 25.18 -12.78
N LYS A 232 -8.45 24.52 -11.62
CA LYS A 232 -7.60 23.33 -11.47
C LYS A 232 -8.33 22.02 -11.76
N THR A 233 -9.64 21.95 -11.49
CA THR A 233 -10.40 20.68 -11.55
C THR A 233 -10.32 20.03 -12.92
N ASP A 234 -10.60 20.76 -13.99
CA ASP A 234 -10.64 20.21 -15.34
C ASP A 234 -9.25 19.74 -15.80
N LYS A 235 -8.19 20.46 -15.45
CA LYS A 235 -6.80 20.06 -15.73
C LYS A 235 -6.42 18.75 -15.03
N VAL A 236 -6.80 18.62 -13.76
CA VAL A 236 -6.52 17.39 -12.98
C VAL A 236 -7.30 16.22 -13.56
N LEU A 237 -8.58 16.41 -13.89
CA LEU A 237 -9.40 15.36 -14.48
C LEU A 237 -8.92 14.94 -15.88
N GLU A 238 -8.42 15.88 -16.67
CA GLU A 238 -7.81 15.59 -17.98
C GLU A 238 -6.54 14.74 -17.80
N GLN A 239 -5.65 15.11 -16.87
CA GLN A 239 -4.44 14.33 -16.55
C GLN A 239 -4.75 12.91 -16.09
N LEU A 240 -5.86 12.71 -15.40
CA LEU A 240 -6.31 11.39 -14.93
C LEU A 240 -7.07 10.59 -16.01
N GLY A 241 -7.43 11.18 -17.13
CA GLY A 241 -8.35 10.61 -18.11
C GLY A 241 -9.79 10.51 -17.61
N LEU A 242 -10.17 11.34 -16.62
CA LEU A 242 -11.48 11.35 -15.96
C LEU A 242 -12.36 12.54 -16.32
N LEU A 243 -12.01 13.32 -17.34
CA LEU A 243 -12.77 14.52 -17.69
C LEU A 243 -14.22 14.20 -18.08
N ASN A 244 -14.43 13.10 -18.82
CA ASN A 244 -15.76 12.64 -19.19
C ASN A 244 -16.58 12.13 -17.99
N GLU A 245 -15.91 11.72 -16.93
CA GLU A 245 -16.52 11.20 -15.70
C GLU A 245 -16.74 12.28 -14.64
N LYS A 246 -16.51 13.54 -14.95
CA LYS A 246 -16.64 14.69 -14.04
C LYS A 246 -17.98 14.68 -13.26
N ASN A 247 -19.06 14.32 -13.93
CA ASN A 247 -20.42 14.29 -13.37
C ASN A 247 -20.88 12.90 -12.90
N THR A 248 -20.03 11.88 -13.01
CA THR A 248 -20.32 10.51 -12.57
C THR A 248 -20.19 10.42 -11.05
N LEU A 249 -21.08 9.64 -10.41
CA LEU A 249 -20.99 9.34 -8.98
C LEU A 249 -19.75 8.46 -8.72
N VAL A 250 -19.01 8.79 -7.66
CA VAL A 250 -17.78 8.06 -7.32
C VAL A 250 -18.01 6.57 -7.09
N ARG A 251 -19.16 6.17 -6.54
CA ARG A 251 -19.50 4.73 -6.36
C ARG A 251 -19.49 3.94 -7.67
N SER A 252 -19.80 4.58 -8.80
CA SER A 252 -19.86 3.93 -10.13
C SER A 252 -18.51 3.80 -10.81
N LEU A 253 -17.46 4.44 -10.29
CA LEU A 253 -16.11 4.33 -10.86
C LEU A 253 -15.46 2.99 -10.52
N PRO A 254 -14.68 2.40 -11.45
CA PRO A 254 -13.79 1.29 -11.15
C PRO A 254 -12.81 1.62 -10.01
N LEU A 255 -12.35 0.62 -9.27
CA LEU A 255 -11.49 0.77 -8.10
C LEU A 255 -10.22 1.58 -8.40
N GLY A 256 -9.52 1.26 -9.50
CA GLY A 256 -8.30 1.97 -9.89
C GLY A 256 -8.53 3.46 -10.17
N TRP A 257 -9.68 3.84 -10.75
CA TRP A 257 -10.03 5.25 -10.98
C TRP A 257 -10.37 5.96 -9.66
N LYS A 258 -11.06 5.28 -8.75
CA LYS A 258 -11.29 5.81 -7.40
C LYS A 258 -9.97 6.10 -6.68
N GLN A 259 -8.98 5.21 -6.79
CA GLN A 259 -7.67 5.39 -6.16
C GLN A 259 -6.91 6.57 -6.77
N LYS A 260 -6.85 6.67 -8.11
CA LYS A 260 -6.24 7.82 -8.79
C LYS A 260 -6.90 9.15 -8.40
N LEU A 261 -8.23 9.18 -8.33
CA LEU A 261 -8.98 10.34 -7.87
C LEU A 261 -8.65 10.68 -6.42
N ALA A 262 -8.64 9.69 -5.51
CA ALA A 262 -8.33 9.90 -4.09
C ALA A 262 -6.92 10.47 -3.89
N PHE A 263 -5.93 9.95 -4.63
CA PHE A 263 -4.57 10.49 -4.62
C PHE A 263 -4.54 11.94 -5.11
N SER A 264 -5.18 12.23 -6.24
CA SER A 264 -5.20 13.58 -6.81
C SER A 264 -5.91 14.58 -5.90
N VAL A 265 -6.97 14.15 -5.22
CA VAL A 265 -7.64 14.95 -4.18
C VAL A 265 -6.69 15.22 -3.01
N ALA A 266 -5.93 14.22 -2.57
CA ALA A 266 -4.98 14.37 -1.47
C ALA A 266 -3.84 15.34 -1.76
N ILE A 267 -3.46 15.53 -3.03
CA ILE A 267 -2.41 16.46 -3.45
C ILE A 267 -2.92 17.75 -4.11
N PHE A 268 -4.24 17.93 -4.23
CA PHE A 268 -4.86 19.03 -4.99
C PHE A 268 -4.47 20.42 -4.47
N HIS A 269 -4.28 20.56 -3.16
CA HIS A 269 -3.86 21.79 -2.49
C HIS A 269 -2.32 21.95 -2.44
N GLU A 270 -1.56 21.14 -3.18
CA GLU A 270 -0.10 21.17 -3.29
C GLU A 270 0.60 21.08 -1.92
N PRO A 271 0.36 20.02 -1.15
CA PRO A 271 0.98 19.85 0.17
C PRO A 271 2.50 19.64 0.05
N LYS A 272 3.25 19.96 1.13
CA LYS A 272 4.68 19.61 1.20
C LYS A 272 4.91 18.10 1.26
N ILE A 273 3.97 17.37 1.86
CA ILE A 273 4.07 15.92 2.09
C ILE A 273 2.70 15.30 1.84
N VAL A 274 2.67 14.16 1.15
CA VAL A 274 1.48 13.31 1.06
C VAL A 274 1.75 11.97 1.73
N PHE A 275 0.81 11.54 2.58
CA PHE A 275 0.80 10.23 3.24
C PHE A 275 -0.19 9.32 2.53
N LEU A 276 0.27 8.13 2.12
CA LEU A 276 -0.49 7.14 1.38
C LEU A 276 -0.51 5.83 2.17
N ASP A 277 -1.68 5.43 2.66
CA ASP A 277 -1.84 4.20 3.46
C ASP A 277 -2.32 3.05 2.57
N GLU A 278 -1.41 2.18 2.17
CA GLU A 278 -1.65 1.03 1.27
C GLU A 278 -2.43 1.41 -0.01
N PRO A 279 -1.98 2.42 -0.78
CA PRO A 279 -2.78 3.07 -1.81
C PRO A 279 -3.12 2.18 -3.00
N THR A 280 -2.38 1.11 -3.22
CA THR A 280 -2.48 0.18 -4.36
C THR A 280 -3.13 -1.15 -3.98
N GLY A 281 -3.71 -1.24 -2.78
CA GLY A 281 -4.37 -2.45 -2.32
C GLY A 281 -5.56 -2.84 -3.20
N GLY A 282 -5.57 -4.09 -3.69
CA GLY A 282 -6.69 -4.65 -4.45
C GLY A 282 -6.80 -4.20 -5.91
N VAL A 283 -5.77 -3.57 -6.49
CA VAL A 283 -5.73 -3.26 -7.93
C VAL A 283 -4.79 -4.18 -8.70
N ASP A 284 -5.10 -4.33 -9.98
CA ASP A 284 -4.30 -5.10 -10.92
C ASP A 284 -2.91 -4.47 -11.15
N PRO A 285 -1.92 -5.24 -11.66
CA PRO A 285 -0.56 -4.75 -11.86
C PRO A 285 -0.44 -3.54 -12.78
N ALA A 286 -1.27 -3.44 -13.83
CA ALA A 286 -1.23 -2.31 -14.76
C ALA A 286 -1.73 -1.03 -14.09
N THR A 287 -2.84 -1.11 -13.37
CA THR A 287 -3.38 0.01 -12.57
C THR A 287 -2.40 0.44 -11.48
N ARG A 288 -1.75 -0.52 -10.80
CA ARG A 288 -0.72 -0.25 -9.79
C ARG A 288 0.44 0.56 -10.38
N ARG A 289 0.93 0.17 -11.55
CA ARG A 289 1.98 0.92 -12.25
C ARG A 289 1.57 2.35 -12.54
N GLN A 290 0.40 2.56 -13.13
CA GLN A 290 -0.11 3.89 -13.43
C GLN A 290 -0.25 4.75 -12.16
N PHE A 291 -0.57 4.13 -11.04
CA PHE A 291 -0.61 4.83 -9.75
C PHE A 291 0.80 5.26 -9.30
N TRP A 292 1.80 4.41 -9.46
CA TRP A 292 3.19 4.76 -9.15
C TRP A 292 3.73 5.85 -10.06
N GLU A 293 3.32 5.90 -11.33
CA GLU A 293 3.63 7.03 -12.23
C GLU A 293 3.09 8.37 -11.69
N LEU A 294 1.89 8.38 -11.12
CA LEU A 294 1.36 9.57 -10.45
C LEU A 294 2.17 9.96 -9.21
N ILE A 295 2.63 8.98 -8.43
CA ILE A 295 3.51 9.23 -7.27
C ILE A 295 4.80 9.90 -7.72
N TYR A 296 5.44 9.40 -8.78
CA TYR A 296 6.67 9.99 -9.30
C TYR A 296 6.46 11.41 -9.81
N GLN A 297 5.40 11.65 -10.58
CA GLN A 297 5.05 13.00 -11.04
C GLN A 297 4.81 13.97 -9.87
N ALA A 298 4.27 13.51 -8.76
CA ALA A 298 4.12 14.33 -7.57
C ALA A 298 5.48 14.63 -6.91
N ALA A 299 6.37 13.64 -6.82
CA ALA A 299 7.71 13.80 -6.29
C ALA A 299 8.58 14.73 -7.15
N GLU A 300 8.49 14.64 -8.48
CA GLU A 300 9.16 15.56 -9.43
C GLU A 300 8.72 17.02 -9.24
N ARG A 301 7.48 17.23 -8.81
CA ARG A 301 6.97 18.56 -8.42
C ARG A 301 7.42 19.02 -7.03
N GLY A 302 8.25 18.20 -6.33
CA GLY A 302 8.79 18.52 -5.02
C GLY A 302 7.91 18.11 -3.84
N ILE A 303 6.82 17.36 -4.07
CA ILE A 303 6.00 16.79 -3.00
C ILE A 303 6.73 15.57 -2.42
N THR A 304 6.95 15.54 -1.12
CA THR A 304 7.47 14.36 -0.43
C THR A 304 6.36 13.31 -0.32
N VAL A 305 6.67 12.07 -0.65
CA VAL A 305 5.69 10.98 -0.58
C VAL A 305 6.08 9.98 0.51
N PHE A 306 5.20 9.81 1.48
CA PHE A 306 5.33 8.77 2.51
C PHE A 306 4.29 7.68 2.23
N VAL A 307 4.72 6.51 1.80
CA VAL A 307 3.82 5.43 1.40
C VAL A 307 3.98 4.21 2.31
N THR A 308 2.86 3.69 2.86
CA THR A 308 2.87 2.37 3.50
C THR A 308 2.44 1.31 2.49
N THR A 309 3.09 0.17 2.54
CA THR A 309 2.69 -0.99 1.75
C THR A 309 3.09 -2.29 2.45
N HIS A 310 2.41 -3.35 2.10
CA HIS A 310 2.79 -4.73 2.44
C HIS A 310 3.25 -5.50 1.19
N TYR A 311 3.26 -4.85 0.03
CA TYR A 311 3.80 -5.39 -1.23
C TYR A 311 5.30 -5.08 -1.29
N MET A 312 6.14 -6.13 -1.23
CA MET A 312 7.59 -5.94 -1.17
C MET A 312 8.19 -5.53 -2.53
N ASP A 313 7.52 -5.85 -3.63
CA ASP A 313 7.87 -5.37 -4.97
C ASP A 313 7.77 -3.84 -5.09
N GLU A 314 6.84 -3.21 -4.37
CA GLU A 314 6.71 -1.75 -4.34
C GLU A 314 7.87 -1.05 -3.63
N ALA A 315 8.62 -1.78 -2.81
CA ALA A 315 9.84 -1.24 -2.19
C ALA A 315 10.86 -0.73 -3.22
N GLU A 316 10.94 -1.41 -4.37
CA GLU A 316 11.87 -1.04 -5.45
C GLU A 316 11.55 0.33 -6.07
N TYR A 317 10.35 0.83 -5.90
CA TYR A 317 9.92 2.14 -6.39
C TYR A 317 10.25 3.30 -5.42
N CYS A 318 10.72 3.00 -4.22
CA CYS A 318 11.03 4.01 -3.21
C CYS A 318 12.52 4.40 -3.23
N ASN A 319 12.82 5.66 -2.91
CA ASN A 319 14.21 6.10 -2.74
C ASN A 319 14.88 5.44 -1.54
N ARG A 320 14.18 5.42 -0.40
CA ARG A 320 14.54 4.67 0.81
C ARG A 320 13.31 4.01 1.41
N ILE A 321 13.57 2.96 2.14
CA ILE A 321 12.54 2.19 2.81
C ILE A 321 12.90 1.93 4.27
N SER A 322 11.88 1.90 5.10
CA SER A 322 11.93 1.45 6.47
C SER A 322 11.13 0.15 6.59
N MET A 323 11.74 -0.88 7.16
CA MET A 323 11.07 -2.16 7.45
C MET A 323 10.67 -2.25 8.90
N MET A 324 9.37 -2.30 9.14
CA MET A 324 8.79 -2.36 10.48
C MET A 324 8.35 -3.78 10.83
N VAL A 325 8.81 -4.29 11.97
CA VAL A 325 8.45 -5.58 12.55
C VAL A 325 8.13 -5.37 14.03
N ASP A 326 7.00 -5.87 14.49
CA ASP A 326 6.55 -5.82 15.90
C ASP A 326 6.70 -4.43 16.57
N GLY A 327 6.33 -3.39 15.85
CA GLY A 327 6.36 -2.00 16.33
C GLY A 327 7.73 -1.30 16.21
N LYS A 328 8.78 -1.97 15.75
CA LYS A 328 10.14 -1.43 15.62
C LYS A 328 10.61 -1.32 14.18
N ILE A 329 11.50 -0.38 13.92
CA ILE A 329 12.22 -0.31 12.64
C ILE A 329 13.45 -1.22 12.73
N GLU A 330 13.43 -2.33 12.01
CA GLU A 330 14.52 -3.31 11.99
C GLU A 330 15.56 -3.02 10.91
N ALA A 331 15.16 -2.32 9.84
CA ALA A 331 16.06 -1.92 8.78
C ALA A 331 15.56 -0.61 8.12
N LEU A 332 16.50 0.25 7.72
CA LEU A 332 16.23 1.49 6.99
C LEU A 332 17.42 1.79 6.09
N ASP A 333 17.21 1.75 4.79
CA ASP A 333 18.18 2.15 3.75
C ASP A 333 17.49 2.16 2.36
N THR A 334 18.29 2.33 1.29
CA THR A 334 17.81 2.12 -0.08
C THR A 334 17.51 0.64 -0.31
N PRO A 335 16.56 0.28 -1.20
CA PRO A 335 16.25 -1.12 -1.52
C PRO A 335 17.50 -1.93 -1.89
N GLN A 336 18.35 -1.36 -2.74
CA GLN A 336 19.58 -2.02 -3.18
C GLN A 336 20.54 -2.32 -2.03
N ARG A 337 20.81 -1.35 -1.14
CA ARG A 337 21.69 -1.56 0.01
C ARG A 337 21.14 -2.58 0.99
N LEU A 338 19.82 -2.65 1.14
CA LEU A 338 19.20 -3.67 1.97
C LEU A 338 19.36 -5.05 1.36
N LYS A 339 19.16 -5.22 0.06
CA LYS A 339 19.42 -6.50 -0.62
C LYS A 339 20.89 -6.93 -0.45
N GLU A 340 21.82 -6.04 -0.64
CA GLU A 340 23.26 -6.30 -0.44
C GLU A 340 23.57 -6.70 1.02
N ARG A 341 23.06 -5.94 2.01
CA ARG A 341 23.29 -6.18 3.44
C ARG A 341 22.76 -7.52 3.92
N PHE A 342 21.64 -7.97 3.37
CA PHE A 342 20.99 -9.23 3.75
C PHE A 342 21.32 -10.37 2.78
N HIS A 343 22.17 -10.15 1.77
CA HIS A 343 22.50 -11.12 0.71
C HIS A 343 21.23 -11.72 0.08
N ALA A 344 20.23 -10.86 -0.18
CA ALA A 344 18.93 -11.24 -0.68
C ALA A 344 18.79 -10.89 -2.17
N GLN A 345 18.03 -11.72 -2.91
CA GLN A 345 17.75 -11.48 -4.32
C GLN A 345 16.66 -10.42 -4.52
N ASP A 346 15.70 -10.38 -3.61
CA ASP A 346 14.55 -9.49 -3.63
C ASP A 346 14.19 -8.95 -2.24
N MET A 347 13.26 -8.01 -2.19
CA MET A 347 12.81 -7.40 -0.94
C MET A 347 11.93 -8.32 -0.10
N ASP A 348 11.26 -9.31 -0.69
CA ASP A 348 10.55 -10.36 0.02
C ASP A 348 11.49 -11.22 0.86
N GLU A 349 12.67 -11.52 0.34
CA GLU A 349 13.68 -12.27 1.08
C GLU A 349 14.26 -11.46 2.24
N VAL A 350 14.56 -10.17 2.02
CA VAL A 350 14.97 -9.24 3.10
C VAL A 350 13.93 -9.26 4.22
N PHE A 351 12.66 -9.07 3.87
CA PHE A 351 11.58 -9.06 4.85
C PHE A 351 11.45 -10.38 5.61
N ARG A 352 11.52 -11.52 4.91
CA ARG A 352 11.47 -12.85 5.54
C ARG A 352 12.60 -13.08 6.54
N GLN A 353 13.82 -12.61 6.24
CA GLN A 353 14.95 -12.73 7.17
C GLN A 353 14.73 -11.91 8.43
N LEU A 354 14.20 -10.66 8.30
CA LEU A 354 13.90 -9.79 9.43
C LEU A 354 12.75 -10.35 10.30
N ALA A 355 11.66 -10.78 9.68
CA ALA A 355 10.52 -11.35 10.39
C ALA A 355 10.88 -12.64 11.18
N ARG A 356 11.79 -13.47 10.65
CA ARG A 356 12.27 -14.67 11.36
C ARG A 356 13.14 -14.35 12.57
N LYS A 357 13.89 -13.26 12.55
CA LYS A 357 14.70 -12.81 13.70
C LYS A 357 13.82 -12.35 14.85
N ALA A 358 12.76 -11.62 14.57
CA ALA A 358 11.82 -11.11 15.56
C ALA A 358 11.07 -12.23 16.33
N VAL A 359 10.75 -13.34 15.66
CA VAL A 359 10.08 -14.51 16.30
C VAL A 359 11.02 -15.29 17.24
N ARG A 360 12.34 -15.12 17.12
CA ARG A 360 13.36 -15.82 17.92
C ARG A 360 13.90 -14.98 19.06
N SER A 361 13.56 -13.71 19.16
CA SER A 361 13.90 -12.79 20.25
C SER A 361 12.71 -12.60 21.19
#